data_72dd07f81d20c5c31adab8e3631647ab
#
_entry.id   72dd07f81d20c5c31adab8e3631647ab
#
_cell.length_a   1.000
_cell.length_b   1.000
_cell.length_c   1.000
_cell.angle_alpha   90.00
_cell.angle_beta   90.00
_cell.angle_gamma   90.00
#
_symmetry.space_group_name_H-M   'P 1'
#
loop_
_entity.id
_entity.type
_entity.pdbx_description
1 polymer ?
#
loop_
_entity_poly.entity_id
_entity_poly.type
_entity_poly.pdbx_seq_one_letter_code
_entity_poly.pdbx_strand_id
1 'polypeptide(L)'
;MGGYGIEADLQISADGEAMVYHDDTLGRLTDGGGALRDMSAAALRRVPFRATADRMMTLGDLLDLVAGRITLVIEIKSRFDGDLRLAARTAAVLAPYRGPVAVASFDPAPITELRRIAPRIVRGIVAGRGHPPHIWKLLSPAQRFALTFLLHGTRSRPDFLAHRVDDLAAITPRATRLLFGLPLLAWTVRSAQDLIMAARFADQMIFEGFRP
;
A
#
# COMPACT_ATOMS: atom_id res chain seq x y z
N MET A 1 7.00 9.99 22.41
CA MET A 1 6.61 9.63 21.02
C MET A 1 6.20 8.16 21.04
N GLY A 2 5.09 7.79 20.39
CA GLY A 2 4.46 6.46 20.56
C GLY A 2 5.16 5.27 19.91
N GLY A 3 6.32 5.45 19.28
CA GLY A 3 7.07 4.33 18.66
C GLY A 3 6.37 3.64 17.49
N TYR A 4 5.36 4.28 16.89
CA TYR A 4 4.62 3.73 15.75
C TYR A 4 5.39 3.82 14.44
N GLY A 5 5.16 2.86 13.54
CA GLY A 5 5.53 2.97 12.14
C GLY A 5 4.61 3.92 11.37
N ILE A 6 4.92 4.15 10.10
CA ILE A 6 4.09 4.92 9.16
C ILE A 6 3.71 4.01 8.00
N GLU A 7 2.42 4.04 7.66
CA GLU A 7 1.95 3.54 6.36
C GLU A 7 1.77 4.72 5.41
N ALA A 8 2.14 4.54 4.13
CA ALA A 8 2.02 5.56 3.11
C ALA A 8 1.77 4.95 1.73
N ASP A 9 0.94 5.66 0.94
CA ASP A 9 0.55 5.26 -0.41
C ASP A 9 1.41 5.92 -1.47
N LEU A 10 1.74 5.20 -2.52
CA LEU A 10 2.46 5.72 -3.67
C LEU A 10 1.62 5.70 -4.94
N GLN A 11 1.74 6.78 -5.71
CA GLN A 11 1.23 6.93 -7.06
C GLN A 11 2.37 7.30 -8.02
N ILE A 12 2.21 6.97 -9.31
CA ILE A 12 3.21 7.30 -10.33
C ILE A 12 2.88 8.64 -10.99
N SER A 13 3.87 9.54 -11.10
CA SER A 13 3.75 10.78 -11.89
C SER A 13 3.95 10.52 -13.39
N ALA A 14 3.66 11.51 -14.23
CA ALA A 14 3.87 11.43 -15.68
C ALA A 14 5.33 11.17 -16.05
N ASP A 15 6.25 11.77 -15.31
CA ASP A 15 7.70 11.63 -15.50
C ASP A 15 8.33 10.46 -14.73
N GLY A 16 7.49 9.57 -14.16
CA GLY A 16 7.92 8.30 -13.58
C GLY A 16 8.43 8.40 -12.13
N GLU A 17 8.09 9.46 -11.40
CA GLU A 17 8.46 9.59 -9.99
C GLU A 17 7.40 8.96 -9.08
N ALA A 18 7.85 8.38 -7.96
CA ALA A 18 6.99 7.81 -6.92
C ALA A 18 6.54 8.91 -5.96
N MET A 19 5.29 9.34 -6.10
CA MET A 19 4.68 10.40 -5.28
C MET A 19 3.93 9.82 -4.10
N VAL A 20 4.09 10.40 -2.92
CA VAL A 20 3.33 10.00 -1.72
C VAL A 20 1.95 10.63 -1.78
N TYR A 21 0.98 9.85 -2.19
CA TYR A 21 -0.42 10.27 -2.35
C TYR A 21 -1.36 9.07 -2.46
N HIS A 22 -2.53 9.16 -1.82
CA HIS A 22 -3.49 8.05 -1.80
C HIS A 22 -4.29 7.90 -3.09
N ASP A 23 -4.90 9.00 -3.58
CA ASP A 23 -5.88 8.93 -4.67
C ASP A 23 -5.21 8.89 -6.05
N ASP A 24 -5.86 8.32 -7.03
CA ASP A 24 -5.42 8.34 -8.42
C ASP A 24 -5.72 9.69 -9.12
N THR A 25 -6.57 10.53 -8.50
CA THR A 25 -6.94 11.86 -8.99
C THR A 25 -6.74 12.92 -7.93
N LEU A 26 -6.44 14.15 -8.36
CA LEU A 26 -6.46 15.33 -7.50
C LEU A 26 -7.90 15.76 -7.18
N GLY A 27 -8.07 16.64 -6.17
CA GLY A 27 -9.33 17.34 -5.87
C GLY A 27 -10.00 16.96 -4.55
N ARG A 28 -9.82 15.74 -4.02
CA ARG A 28 -10.34 15.39 -2.69
C ARG A 28 -9.46 15.93 -1.57
N LEU A 29 -8.17 15.67 -1.62
CA LEU A 29 -7.19 16.07 -0.59
C LEU A 29 -6.45 17.35 -0.97
N THR A 30 -6.42 17.69 -2.25
CA THR A 30 -5.69 18.82 -2.81
C THR A 30 -6.62 19.72 -3.62
N ASP A 31 -6.14 20.90 -3.96
CA ASP A 31 -6.75 21.72 -5.00
C ASP A 31 -6.54 21.08 -6.39
N GLY A 32 -7.23 21.62 -7.39
CA GLY A 32 -7.15 21.13 -8.76
C GLY A 32 -8.02 19.90 -9.02
N GLY A 33 -7.68 19.15 -10.06
CA GLY A 33 -8.40 17.95 -10.52
C GLY A 33 -7.62 17.25 -11.61
N GLY A 34 -8.15 16.12 -12.09
CA GLY A 34 -7.50 15.28 -13.09
C GLY A 34 -6.64 14.18 -12.50
N ALA A 35 -6.12 13.30 -13.35
CA ALA A 35 -5.32 12.17 -12.91
C ALA A 35 -3.92 12.60 -12.50
N LEU A 36 -3.45 12.16 -11.33
CA LEU A 36 -2.12 12.46 -10.82
C LEU A 36 -1.03 12.03 -11.82
N ARG A 37 -1.20 10.88 -12.43
CA ARG A 37 -0.25 10.31 -13.40
C ARG A 37 -0.05 11.13 -14.69
N ASP A 38 -0.90 12.12 -14.95
CA ASP A 38 -0.80 13.01 -16.10
C ASP A 38 0.03 14.26 -15.81
N MET A 39 0.49 14.43 -14.56
CA MET A 39 1.28 15.57 -14.13
C MET A 39 2.71 15.14 -13.74
N SER A 40 3.69 16.01 -14.02
CA SER A 40 5.07 15.78 -13.57
C SER A 40 5.19 15.93 -12.04
N ALA A 41 6.18 15.28 -11.44
CA ALA A 41 6.47 15.40 -10.02
C ALA A 41 6.68 16.87 -9.60
N ALA A 42 7.37 17.66 -10.43
CA ALA A 42 7.57 19.09 -10.18
C ALA A 42 6.25 19.88 -10.16
N ALA A 43 5.27 19.52 -11.01
CA ALA A 43 3.93 20.13 -10.99
C ALA A 43 3.14 19.70 -9.76
N LEU A 44 3.16 18.41 -9.42
CA LEU A 44 2.46 17.85 -8.25
C LEU A 44 2.93 18.47 -6.94
N ARG A 45 4.23 18.71 -6.77
CA ARG A 45 4.79 19.40 -5.60
C ARG A 45 4.26 20.83 -5.40
N ARG A 46 3.72 21.47 -6.44
CA ARG A 46 3.12 22.81 -6.36
C ARG A 46 1.64 22.81 -6.03
N VAL A 47 0.99 21.66 -6.14
CA VAL A 47 -0.45 21.54 -5.83
C VAL A 47 -0.66 21.64 -4.32
N PRO A 48 -1.46 22.60 -3.81
CA PRO A 48 -1.70 22.75 -2.39
C PRO A 48 -2.57 21.62 -1.84
N PHE A 49 -2.26 21.13 -0.65
CA PHE A 49 -3.20 20.37 0.15
C PHE A 49 -4.25 21.31 0.77
N ARG A 50 -5.50 20.82 0.90
CA ARG A 50 -6.61 21.62 1.47
C ARG A 50 -6.54 21.74 2.98
N ALA A 51 -6.02 20.72 3.66
CA ALA A 51 -6.03 20.62 5.11
C ALA A 51 -4.72 21.05 5.80
N THR A 52 -3.65 21.27 5.03
CA THR A 52 -2.31 21.56 5.56
C THR A 52 -1.51 22.41 4.58
N ALA A 53 -0.51 23.11 5.07
CA ALA A 53 0.45 23.86 4.26
C ALA A 53 1.57 22.98 3.66
N ASP A 54 1.57 21.68 3.94
CA ASP A 54 2.56 20.75 3.42
C ASP A 54 2.52 20.65 1.89
N ARG A 55 3.54 20.04 1.33
CA ARG A 55 3.65 19.79 -0.10
C ARG A 55 3.65 18.30 -0.37
N MET A 56 3.10 17.89 -1.51
CA MET A 56 3.19 16.51 -1.95
C MET A 56 4.66 16.14 -2.10
N MET A 57 5.08 15.09 -1.41
CA MET A 57 6.47 14.63 -1.39
C MET A 57 6.65 13.42 -2.30
N THR A 58 7.89 13.18 -2.71
CA THR A 58 8.29 11.92 -3.34
C THR A 58 8.58 10.87 -2.28
N LEU A 59 8.72 9.61 -2.70
CA LEU A 59 9.22 8.56 -1.82
C LEU A 59 10.61 8.91 -1.27
N GLY A 60 11.49 9.50 -2.09
CA GLY A 60 12.81 9.94 -1.64
C GLY A 60 12.73 10.94 -0.48
N ASP A 61 11.89 11.97 -0.61
CA ASP A 61 11.68 12.96 0.47
C ASP A 61 11.16 12.29 1.76
N LEU A 62 10.24 11.30 1.64
CA LEU A 62 9.73 10.56 2.79
C LEU A 62 10.84 9.76 3.47
N LEU A 63 11.68 9.08 2.69
CA LEU A 63 12.82 8.31 3.23
C LEU A 63 13.83 9.21 3.96
N ASP A 64 14.15 10.37 3.40
CA ASP A 64 15.02 11.36 4.02
C ASP A 64 14.42 11.90 5.31
N LEU A 65 13.12 12.21 5.30
CA LEU A 65 12.38 12.67 6.49
C LEU A 65 12.39 11.62 7.61
N VAL A 66 12.13 10.35 7.28
CA VAL A 66 12.09 9.25 8.25
C VAL A 66 13.49 8.84 8.70
N ALA A 67 14.47 8.88 7.80
CA ALA A 67 15.90 8.60 8.06
C ALA A 67 16.14 7.28 8.84
N GLY A 68 15.36 6.23 8.53
CA GLY A 68 15.50 4.91 9.16
C GLY A 68 15.01 4.79 10.60
N ARG A 69 14.43 5.83 11.19
CA ARG A 69 14.08 5.88 12.62
C ARG A 69 12.87 5.04 13.01
N ILE A 70 11.99 4.76 12.08
CA ILE A 70 10.75 3.99 12.28
C ILE A 70 10.48 3.11 11.07
N THR A 71 9.64 2.09 11.24
CA THR A 71 9.21 1.21 10.16
C THR A 71 8.28 1.94 9.19
N LEU A 72 8.54 1.76 7.89
CA LEU A 72 7.65 2.19 6.81
C LEU A 72 6.94 0.98 6.21
N VAL A 73 5.64 1.10 5.98
CA VAL A 73 4.84 0.20 5.13
C VAL A 73 4.37 1.03 3.95
N ILE A 74 4.84 0.70 2.76
CA ILE A 74 4.58 1.46 1.54
C ILE A 74 3.57 0.69 0.67
N GLU A 75 2.40 1.28 0.39
CA GLU A 75 1.47 0.70 -0.57
C GLU A 75 1.74 1.25 -1.99
N ILE A 76 2.03 0.36 -2.92
CA ILE A 76 2.05 0.67 -4.36
C ILE A 76 0.63 0.60 -4.89
N LYS A 77 0.06 1.76 -5.24
CA LYS A 77 -1.22 1.82 -5.92
C LYS A 77 -1.09 1.30 -7.35
N SER A 78 -2.06 0.52 -7.79
CA SER A 78 -2.11 -0.06 -9.14
C SER A 78 -3.52 0.07 -9.70
N ARG A 79 -3.60 0.17 -11.01
CA ARG A 79 -4.86 0.16 -11.76
C ARG A 79 -5.16 -1.22 -12.36
N PHE A 80 -4.33 -2.22 -12.07
CA PHE A 80 -4.41 -3.56 -12.68
C PHE A 80 -4.27 -3.54 -14.21
N ASP A 81 -3.56 -2.55 -14.74
CA ASP A 81 -3.32 -2.34 -16.17
C ASP A 81 -1.96 -2.86 -16.65
N GLY A 82 -1.20 -3.48 -15.73
CA GLY A 82 0.13 -4.03 -16.02
C GLY A 82 1.26 -2.98 -16.03
N ASP A 83 0.99 -1.74 -15.64
CA ASP A 83 2.03 -0.71 -15.49
C ASP A 83 2.88 -1.00 -14.25
N LEU A 84 4.14 -1.34 -14.47
CA LEU A 84 5.10 -1.69 -13.41
C LEU A 84 6.13 -0.57 -13.12
N ARG A 85 5.97 0.62 -13.74
CA ARG A 85 6.92 1.72 -13.56
C ARG A 85 7.03 2.15 -12.10
N LEU A 86 5.90 2.18 -11.37
CA LEU A 86 5.92 2.54 -9.95
C LEU A 86 6.69 1.52 -9.12
N ALA A 87 6.52 0.21 -9.38
CA ALA A 87 7.29 -0.83 -8.69
C ALA A 87 8.79 -0.72 -8.97
N ALA A 88 9.17 -0.48 -10.24
CA ALA A 88 10.56 -0.30 -10.63
C ALA A 88 11.16 0.97 -9.98
N ARG A 89 10.43 2.09 -9.98
CA ARG A 89 10.88 3.33 -9.33
C ARG A 89 11.01 3.15 -7.82
N THR A 90 10.03 2.53 -7.17
CA THR A 90 10.07 2.21 -5.74
C THR A 90 11.31 1.37 -5.39
N ALA A 91 11.59 0.32 -6.15
CA ALA A 91 12.78 -0.51 -5.95
C ALA A 91 14.08 0.30 -6.07
N ALA A 92 14.18 1.17 -7.08
CA ALA A 92 15.37 2.01 -7.31
C ALA A 92 15.59 3.00 -6.16
N VAL A 93 14.52 3.64 -5.67
CA VAL A 93 14.60 4.60 -4.55
C VAL A 93 14.92 3.89 -3.24
N LEU A 94 14.40 2.69 -3.01
CA LEU A 94 14.67 1.91 -1.80
C LEU A 94 16.03 1.21 -1.79
N ALA A 95 16.69 1.05 -2.93
CA ALA A 95 17.96 0.31 -3.02
C ALA A 95 19.07 0.85 -2.07
N PRO A 96 19.28 2.16 -1.91
CA PRO A 96 20.24 2.71 -0.96
C PRO A 96 19.71 2.80 0.48
N TYR A 97 18.39 2.68 0.70
CA TYR A 97 17.78 2.89 2.01
C TYR A 97 18.13 1.77 2.98
N ARG A 98 18.45 2.12 4.24
CA ARG A 98 18.87 1.18 5.29
C ARG A 98 17.87 1.04 6.44
N GLY A 99 16.80 1.83 6.42
CA GLY A 99 15.75 1.73 7.45
C GLY A 99 14.82 0.53 7.24
N PRO A 100 14.05 0.16 8.27
CA PRO A 100 13.05 -0.90 8.16
C PRO A 100 11.92 -0.46 7.22
N VAL A 101 11.69 -1.23 6.15
CA VAL A 101 10.66 -0.94 5.15
C VAL A 101 10.05 -2.22 4.61
N ALA A 102 8.75 -2.19 4.39
CA ALA A 102 8.00 -3.21 3.67
C ALA A 102 7.17 -2.54 2.57
N VAL A 103 6.91 -3.25 1.48
CA VAL A 103 6.12 -2.75 0.35
C VAL A 103 4.94 -3.69 0.12
N ALA A 104 3.75 -3.15 -0.09
CA ALA A 104 2.54 -3.91 -0.34
C ALA A 104 1.76 -3.37 -1.54
N SER A 105 0.85 -4.15 -2.07
CA SER A 105 -0.10 -3.73 -3.10
C SER A 105 -1.32 -4.64 -3.10
N PHE A 106 -2.46 -4.11 -3.54
CA PHE A 106 -3.64 -4.91 -3.90
C PHE A 106 -3.43 -5.73 -5.17
N ASP A 107 -2.61 -5.22 -6.09
CA ASP A 107 -2.28 -5.90 -7.33
C ASP A 107 -1.06 -6.81 -7.12
N PRO A 108 -1.16 -8.11 -7.40
CA PRO A 108 -0.02 -9.01 -7.29
C PRO A 108 1.08 -8.76 -8.33
N ALA A 109 0.82 -8.03 -9.41
CA ALA A 109 1.81 -7.80 -10.46
C ALA A 109 3.00 -6.94 -9.99
N PRO A 110 2.82 -5.76 -9.33
CA PRO A 110 3.92 -5.02 -8.70
C PRO A 110 4.72 -5.83 -7.69
N ILE A 111 4.06 -6.68 -6.90
CA ILE A 111 4.72 -7.52 -5.89
C ILE A 111 5.56 -8.63 -6.54
N THR A 112 5.04 -9.21 -7.62
CA THR A 112 5.79 -10.18 -8.43
C THR A 112 7.02 -9.54 -9.08
N GLU A 113 6.89 -8.33 -9.58
CA GLU A 113 8.00 -7.58 -10.15
C GLU A 113 9.05 -7.23 -9.10
N LEU A 114 8.64 -6.70 -7.93
CA LEU A 114 9.56 -6.43 -6.82
C LEU A 114 10.32 -7.68 -6.39
N ARG A 115 9.67 -8.84 -6.36
CA ARG A 115 10.35 -10.10 -6.08
C ARG A 115 11.49 -10.39 -7.07
N ARG A 116 11.30 -10.03 -8.34
CA ARG A 116 12.29 -10.25 -9.41
C ARG A 116 13.45 -9.24 -9.33
N ILE A 117 13.15 -7.94 -9.15
CA ILE A 117 14.15 -6.88 -9.27
C ILE A 117 14.78 -6.47 -7.93
N ALA A 118 14.07 -6.66 -6.82
CA ALA A 118 14.50 -6.26 -5.47
C ALA A 118 14.14 -7.33 -4.42
N PRO A 119 14.68 -8.56 -4.51
CA PRO A 119 14.26 -9.73 -3.72
C PRO A 119 14.45 -9.57 -2.21
N ARG A 120 15.24 -8.60 -1.77
CA ARG A 120 15.48 -8.32 -0.34
C ARG A 120 14.41 -7.44 0.30
N ILE A 121 13.58 -6.76 -0.49
CA ILE A 121 12.48 -5.94 0.04
C ILE A 121 11.42 -6.88 0.60
N VAL A 122 11.00 -6.66 1.83
CA VAL A 122 9.83 -7.33 2.44
C VAL A 122 8.57 -6.92 1.67
N ARG A 123 7.79 -7.90 1.21
CA ARG A 123 6.66 -7.68 0.30
C ARG A 123 5.37 -8.25 0.87
N GLY A 124 4.29 -7.49 0.77
CA GLY A 124 2.95 -7.90 1.19
C GLY A 124 1.91 -7.84 0.08
N ILE A 125 0.82 -8.54 0.31
CA ILE A 125 -0.41 -8.36 -0.47
C ILE A 125 -1.44 -7.69 0.41
N VAL A 126 -2.08 -6.64 -0.12
CA VAL A 126 -3.24 -6.01 0.49
C VAL A 126 -4.49 -6.70 -0.04
N ALA A 127 -5.38 -7.15 0.85
CA ALA A 127 -6.58 -7.88 0.51
C ALA A 127 -7.77 -7.47 1.38
N GLY A 128 -8.97 -7.80 0.94
CA GLY A 128 -10.23 -7.53 1.64
C GLY A 128 -11.38 -7.40 0.67
N ARG A 129 -12.61 -7.53 1.16
CA ARG A 129 -13.80 -7.27 0.36
C ARG A 129 -13.90 -5.77 0.10
N GLY A 130 -14.15 -5.38 -1.15
CA GLY A 130 -14.34 -3.98 -1.51
C GLY A 130 -13.03 -3.27 -1.85
N HIS A 131 -12.24 -3.83 -2.77
CA HIS A 131 -11.34 -3.03 -3.58
C HIS A 131 -12.06 -1.76 -4.03
N PRO A 132 -11.35 -0.65 -4.29
CA PRO A 132 -12.03 0.55 -4.78
C PRO A 132 -13.06 0.16 -5.85
N PRO A 133 -14.36 0.49 -5.69
CA PRO A 133 -15.41 -0.09 -6.53
C PRO A 133 -15.20 0.12 -8.03
N HIS A 134 -14.52 1.21 -8.40
CA HIS A 134 -14.18 1.54 -9.78
C HIS A 134 -13.13 0.59 -10.38
N ILE A 135 -12.12 0.18 -9.59
CA ILE A 135 -11.10 -0.79 -10.03
C ILE A 135 -11.68 -2.21 -10.04
N TRP A 136 -12.42 -2.57 -8.99
CA TRP A 136 -13.04 -3.90 -8.91
C TRP A 136 -13.93 -4.22 -10.09
N LYS A 137 -14.67 -3.20 -10.59
CA LYS A 137 -15.53 -3.34 -11.77
C LYS A 137 -14.74 -3.63 -13.07
N LEU A 138 -13.49 -3.23 -13.15
CA LEU A 138 -12.64 -3.47 -14.33
C LEU A 138 -12.09 -4.91 -14.39
N LEU A 139 -12.08 -5.61 -13.25
CA LEU A 139 -11.55 -6.97 -13.17
C LEU A 139 -12.57 -7.99 -13.67
N SER A 140 -12.10 -8.99 -14.40
CA SER A 140 -12.91 -10.15 -14.78
C SER A 140 -13.34 -10.97 -13.55
N PRO A 141 -14.40 -11.77 -13.63
CA PRO A 141 -14.81 -12.67 -12.53
C PRO A 141 -13.68 -13.60 -12.07
N ALA A 142 -12.88 -14.11 -12.99
CA ALA A 142 -11.73 -14.98 -12.68
C ALA A 142 -10.64 -14.23 -11.90
N GLN A 143 -10.35 -12.98 -12.28
CA GLN A 143 -9.40 -12.15 -11.53
C GLN A 143 -9.91 -11.83 -10.12
N ARG A 144 -11.19 -11.45 -9.98
CA ARG A 144 -11.80 -11.21 -8.66
C ARG A 144 -11.74 -12.46 -7.78
N PHE A 145 -12.04 -13.62 -8.35
CA PHE A 145 -11.93 -14.89 -7.65
C PHE A 145 -10.49 -15.16 -7.19
N ALA A 146 -9.52 -15.02 -8.10
CA ALA A 146 -8.11 -15.23 -7.79
C ALA A 146 -7.59 -14.28 -6.71
N LEU A 147 -8.00 -13.01 -6.71
CA LEU A 147 -7.64 -12.04 -5.68
C LEU A 147 -8.30 -12.36 -4.33
N THR A 148 -9.59 -12.70 -4.34
CA THR A 148 -10.34 -13.03 -3.11
C THR A 148 -9.75 -14.23 -2.38
N PHE A 149 -9.29 -15.24 -3.12
CA PHE A 149 -8.73 -16.48 -2.56
C PHE A 149 -7.19 -16.53 -2.60
N LEU A 150 -6.53 -15.41 -2.91
CA LEU A 150 -5.08 -15.26 -2.95
C LEU A 150 -4.36 -16.30 -3.84
N LEU A 151 -5.00 -16.73 -4.94
CA LEU A 151 -4.47 -17.77 -5.84
C LEU A 151 -3.19 -17.36 -6.59
N HIS A 152 -2.83 -16.08 -6.55
CA HIS A 152 -1.58 -15.54 -7.07
C HIS A 152 -0.38 -15.79 -6.14
N GLY A 153 -0.58 -16.33 -4.93
CA GLY A 153 0.45 -16.49 -3.89
C GLY A 153 1.72 -17.21 -4.35
N THR A 154 1.60 -18.19 -5.25
CA THR A 154 2.76 -18.90 -5.82
C THR A 154 3.66 -17.99 -6.68
N ARG A 155 3.10 -16.95 -7.32
CA ARG A 155 3.84 -15.99 -8.15
C ARG A 155 4.38 -14.82 -7.33
N SER A 156 3.53 -14.16 -6.56
CA SER A 156 3.90 -12.99 -5.77
C SER A 156 4.77 -13.35 -4.56
N ARG A 157 4.58 -14.53 -3.96
CA ARG A 157 5.24 -15.02 -2.73
C ARG A 157 5.40 -13.90 -1.71
N PRO A 158 4.28 -13.40 -1.16
CA PRO A 158 4.33 -12.34 -0.18
C PRO A 158 4.95 -12.84 1.13
N ASP A 159 5.61 -11.95 1.85
CA ASP A 159 6.17 -12.19 3.18
C ASP A 159 5.14 -11.88 4.28
N PHE A 160 4.07 -11.14 3.97
CA PHE A 160 2.95 -10.85 4.86
C PHE A 160 1.67 -10.58 4.08
N LEU A 161 0.53 -10.62 4.79
CA LEU A 161 -0.77 -10.25 4.28
C LEU A 161 -1.29 -9.03 5.06
N ALA A 162 -1.71 -7.97 4.37
CA ALA A 162 -2.48 -6.86 4.96
C ALA A 162 -3.95 -7.06 4.59
N HIS A 163 -4.83 -7.27 5.58
CA HIS A 163 -6.22 -7.60 5.32
C HIS A 163 -7.17 -6.63 6.02
N ARG A 164 -8.28 -6.33 5.33
CA ARG A 164 -9.31 -5.44 5.87
C ARG A 164 -9.84 -5.96 7.21
N VAL A 165 -9.97 -5.06 8.19
CA VAL A 165 -10.34 -5.41 9.57
C VAL A 165 -11.70 -6.09 9.65
N ASP A 166 -12.69 -5.64 8.88
CA ASP A 166 -14.04 -6.22 8.82
C ASP A 166 -14.07 -7.69 8.35
N ASP A 167 -13.05 -8.10 7.61
CA ASP A 167 -12.98 -9.42 6.97
C ASP A 167 -11.97 -10.37 7.65
N LEU A 168 -11.33 -9.97 8.76
CA LEU A 168 -10.30 -10.78 9.43
C LEU A 168 -10.81 -12.15 9.91
N ALA A 169 -12.08 -12.24 10.27
CA ALA A 169 -12.71 -13.49 10.69
C ALA A 169 -13.04 -14.44 9.51
N ALA A 170 -12.89 -13.97 8.25
CA ALA A 170 -13.16 -14.77 7.07
C ALA A 170 -12.18 -15.95 6.92
N ILE A 171 -12.57 -16.94 6.11
CA ILE A 171 -11.75 -18.16 5.90
C ILE A 171 -10.40 -17.83 5.28
N THR A 172 -10.35 -16.95 4.27
CA THR A 172 -9.13 -16.67 3.50
C THR A 172 -7.97 -16.16 4.36
N PRO A 173 -8.07 -15.05 5.14
CA PRO A 173 -6.94 -14.58 5.94
C PRO A 173 -6.52 -15.59 7.02
N ARG A 174 -7.49 -16.28 7.62
CA ARG A 174 -7.20 -17.29 8.65
C ARG A 174 -6.50 -18.52 8.08
N ALA A 175 -6.96 -19.03 6.94
CA ALA A 175 -6.34 -20.14 6.25
C ALA A 175 -4.93 -19.78 5.78
N THR A 176 -4.73 -18.59 5.24
CA THR A 176 -3.42 -18.11 4.79
C THR A 176 -2.43 -18.06 5.96
N ARG A 177 -2.85 -17.51 7.10
CA ARG A 177 -2.03 -17.47 8.31
C ARG A 177 -1.69 -18.88 8.81
N LEU A 178 -2.69 -19.77 8.89
CA LEU A 178 -2.51 -21.12 9.44
C LEU A 178 -1.66 -22.01 8.52
N LEU A 179 -1.89 -21.96 7.19
CA LEU A 179 -1.25 -22.87 6.24
C LEU A 179 0.13 -22.39 5.80
N PHE A 180 0.35 -21.07 5.71
CA PHE A 180 1.58 -20.49 5.20
C PHE A 180 2.39 -19.74 6.23
N GLY A 181 1.89 -19.60 7.46
CA GLY A 181 2.59 -18.89 8.53
C GLY A 181 2.81 -17.38 8.28
N LEU A 182 2.06 -16.77 7.35
CA LEU A 182 2.25 -15.37 6.98
C LEU A 182 1.76 -14.45 8.10
N PRO A 183 2.57 -13.47 8.52
CA PRO A 183 2.11 -12.39 9.39
C PRO A 183 0.92 -11.66 8.79
N LEU A 184 -0.05 -11.29 9.62
CA LEU A 184 -1.28 -10.63 9.22
C LEU A 184 -1.36 -9.23 9.83
N LEU A 185 -1.45 -8.21 8.98
CA LEU A 185 -1.69 -6.82 9.33
C LEU A 185 -3.17 -6.50 9.11
N ALA A 186 -3.83 -5.91 10.10
CA ALA A 186 -5.20 -5.40 9.96
C ALA A 186 -5.19 -3.97 9.40
N TRP A 187 -6.05 -3.64 8.43
CA TRP A 187 -6.28 -2.28 7.95
C TRP A 187 -7.76 -2.03 7.71
N THR A 188 -8.32 -0.86 7.85
CA THR A 188 -7.81 0.25 8.64
C THR A 188 -8.59 0.28 9.92
N VAL A 189 -7.90 0.21 11.04
CA VAL A 189 -8.50 0.24 12.39
C VAL A 189 -8.85 1.68 12.73
N ARG A 190 -10.13 1.97 12.92
CA ARG A 190 -10.67 3.33 13.17
C ARG A 190 -11.52 3.44 14.43
N SER A 191 -11.84 2.32 15.06
CA SER A 191 -12.72 2.26 16.22
C SER A 191 -12.23 1.27 17.28
N ALA A 192 -12.79 1.37 18.50
CA ALA A 192 -12.53 0.40 19.55
C ALA A 192 -12.94 -1.02 19.16
N GLN A 193 -14.03 -1.16 18.35
CA GLN A 193 -14.46 -2.46 17.84
C GLN A 193 -13.45 -3.05 16.88
N ASP A 194 -12.89 -2.23 15.96
CA ASP A 194 -11.83 -2.66 15.05
C ASP A 194 -10.58 -3.08 15.81
N LEU A 195 -10.24 -2.36 16.89
CA LEU A 195 -9.10 -2.67 17.74
C LEU A 195 -9.24 -4.07 18.37
N ILE A 196 -10.44 -4.41 18.87
CA ILE A 196 -10.73 -5.74 19.41
C ILE A 196 -10.56 -6.81 18.31
N MET A 197 -11.08 -6.54 17.10
CA MET A 197 -10.95 -7.47 15.98
C MET A 197 -9.49 -7.64 15.55
N ALA A 198 -8.74 -6.56 15.43
CA ALA A 198 -7.32 -6.60 15.08
C ALA A 198 -6.52 -7.36 16.15
N ALA A 199 -6.69 -7.06 17.43
CA ALA A 199 -6.02 -7.74 18.53
C ALA A 199 -6.30 -9.26 18.57
N ARG A 200 -7.49 -9.68 18.14
CA ARG A 200 -7.88 -11.10 18.12
C ARG A 200 -7.29 -11.88 16.95
N PHE A 201 -7.15 -11.28 15.78
CA PHE A 201 -6.89 -12.00 14.54
C PHE A 201 -5.60 -11.60 13.81
N ALA A 202 -5.05 -10.42 14.08
CA ALA A 202 -3.87 -9.90 13.39
C ALA A 202 -2.65 -9.84 14.31
N ASP A 203 -1.46 -9.75 13.70
CA ASP A 203 -0.18 -9.60 14.42
C ASP A 203 0.18 -8.12 14.59
N GLN A 204 -0.29 -7.28 13.68
CA GLN A 204 -0.10 -5.83 13.68
C GLN A 204 -1.32 -5.14 13.05
N MET A 205 -1.40 -3.80 13.20
CA MET A 205 -2.48 -3.01 12.63
C MET A 205 -1.99 -1.71 12.01
N ILE A 206 -2.70 -1.28 10.97
CA ILE A 206 -2.67 0.06 10.40
C ILE A 206 -3.90 0.78 10.94
N PHE A 207 -3.71 1.88 11.66
CA PHE A 207 -4.78 2.63 12.31
C PHE A 207 -4.80 4.09 11.87
N GLU A 208 -5.97 4.72 11.97
CA GLU A 208 -6.20 6.09 11.54
C GLU A 208 -7.20 6.79 12.46
N GLY A 209 -6.97 8.09 12.74
CA GLY A 209 -7.90 8.96 13.46
C GLY A 209 -7.87 8.86 14.99
N PHE A 210 -7.10 7.96 15.56
CA PHE A 210 -6.90 7.83 17.03
C PHE A 210 -5.51 7.27 17.34
N ARG A 211 -5.19 7.19 18.62
CA ARG A 211 -3.99 6.48 19.11
C ARG A 211 -4.43 5.26 19.90
N PRO A 212 -4.05 4.02 19.48
CA PRO A 212 -4.37 2.80 20.20
C PRO A 212 -3.58 2.65 21.51
#